data_e948d130b87a960cf7ed23be5a2284c4
#
_entry.id   e948d130b87a960cf7ed23be5a2284c4
#
_cell.length_a   1.000
_cell.length_b   1.000
_cell.length_c   1.000
_cell.angle_alpha   90.00
_cell.angle_beta   90.00
_cell.angle_gamma   90.00
#
_symmetry.space_group_name_H-M   'P 1'
#
loop_
_entity.id
_entity.type
_entity.pdbx_description
1 polymer ?
#
loop_
_entity_poly.entity_id
_entity_poly.type
_entity_poly.pdbx_seq_one_letter_code
_entity_poly.pdbx_strand_id
1 'polypeptide(L)'
;MSDGSRARLGIPTLALALAGCASGGTGIAAGAGAVVSGDTGVEGLDATLWMQHAAEYGASAEQAYRIASDMLAAALEDSSWTAAPEQRSDASALPPAIILDVDETVLDNSPFQARLIIEGREFNPQIWGEWIDQAAAAPVPGALAFARQAAAQGVMVFYVTNRDANMESSTRRNLERHEFPLAPGEDVILTRGEHEGWGSDKSSRRAYVAARYRVLLLVGDDLNDFVTVTRSSAEERDQIATDHAAFWGRKWIILPNPTYGSWERALYGFDSSLSPEEKRRRKAENLNTGAGSDDEGLRD
;
A
#
# COMPACT_ATOMS: atom_id res chain seq x y z
N MET A 1 -7.33 18.84 72.16
CA MET A 1 -8.43 19.79 72.00
C MET A 1 -8.50 20.14 70.53
N SER A 2 -9.38 19.81 69.89
CA SER A 2 -10.72 19.62 69.41
C SER A 2 -10.58 18.95 67.98
N ASP A 3 -11.07 17.81 67.84
CA ASP A 3 -12.38 17.36 67.37
C ASP A 3 -12.72 17.88 65.97
N GLY A 4 -12.73 17.00 64.97
CA GLY A 4 -13.00 17.24 63.57
C GLY A 4 -13.85 16.13 62.94
N SER A 5 -15.13 16.41 62.94
CA SER A 5 -16.24 15.61 62.39
C SER A 5 -16.05 15.12 60.98
N ARG A 6 -16.27 13.80 60.71
CA ARG A 6 -16.43 13.18 59.44
C ARG A 6 -17.86 13.31 58.93
N ALA A 7 -18.08 14.03 57.85
CA ALA A 7 -19.35 14.04 57.14
C ALA A 7 -19.37 12.90 56.11
N ARG A 8 -20.32 11.97 56.25
CA ARG A 8 -20.67 10.96 55.25
C ARG A 8 -21.71 11.55 54.30
N LEU A 9 -21.41 11.66 53.01
CA LEU A 9 -22.42 11.94 51.99
C LEU A 9 -23.02 10.63 51.50
N GLY A 10 -24.35 10.54 51.65
CA GLY A 10 -25.17 9.43 51.18
C GLY A 10 -25.44 9.55 49.66
N ILE A 11 -25.46 8.42 49.01
CA ILE A 11 -25.81 8.26 47.60
C ILE A 11 -27.33 8.13 47.51
N PRO A 12 -28.06 8.92 46.71
CA PRO A 12 -29.47 8.69 46.47
C PRO A 12 -29.66 7.63 45.37
N THR A 13 -30.42 6.60 45.72
CA THR A 13 -30.92 5.58 44.77
C THR A 13 -32.01 6.20 43.92
N LEU A 14 -31.78 6.26 42.60
CA LEU A 14 -32.78 6.73 41.63
C LEU A 14 -33.58 5.55 41.11
N ALA A 15 -34.86 5.52 41.45
CA ALA A 15 -35.81 4.52 40.93
C ALA A 15 -36.16 4.83 39.48
N LEU A 16 -35.99 3.82 38.60
CA LEU A 16 -36.33 3.89 37.18
C LEU A 16 -37.83 3.56 36.99
N ALA A 17 -38.59 4.58 36.62
CA ALA A 17 -39.99 4.39 36.20
C ALA A 17 -40.03 4.04 34.70
N LEU A 18 -40.58 2.85 34.37
CA LEU A 18 -40.92 2.41 33.02
C LEU A 18 -42.21 3.14 32.58
N ALA A 19 -42.05 4.05 31.61
CA ALA A 19 -43.18 4.57 30.81
C ALA A 19 -43.04 4.06 29.40
N GLY A 20 -43.89 3.16 29.00
CA GLY A 20 -44.01 2.72 27.61
C GLY A 20 -44.71 3.82 26.79
N CYS A 21 -44.17 4.13 25.63
CA CYS A 21 -44.89 4.77 24.52
C CYS A 21 -44.53 4.03 23.24
N ALA A 22 -45.57 3.48 22.64
CA ALA A 22 -45.55 2.89 21.32
C ALA A 22 -45.57 3.97 20.25
N SER A 23 -45.13 3.57 19.07
CA SER A 23 -45.41 4.12 17.74
C SER A 23 -44.40 5.09 17.14
N GLY A 24 -43.91 4.73 15.98
CA GLY A 24 -43.21 5.57 15.02
C GLY A 24 -42.12 4.79 14.27
N GLY A 25 -42.52 3.76 13.52
CA GLY A 25 -41.60 3.10 12.60
C GLY A 25 -41.21 4.05 11.47
N THR A 26 -40.03 4.65 11.54
CA THR A 26 -39.30 5.10 10.37
C THR A 26 -38.42 3.95 9.95
N GLY A 27 -38.82 3.25 8.88
CA GLY A 27 -38.01 2.21 8.26
C GLY A 27 -36.69 2.79 7.82
N ILE A 28 -35.62 2.38 8.53
CA ILE A 28 -34.30 2.44 7.96
C ILE A 28 -34.37 1.47 6.77
N ALA A 29 -34.32 2.02 5.56
CA ALA A 29 -34.14 1.21 4.36
C ALA A 29 -32.88 0.40 4.59
N ALA A 30 -33.06 -0.91 4.85
CA ALA A 30 -31.97 -1.87 4.81
C ALA A 30 -31.40 -1.74 3.38
N GLY A 31 -30.19 -1.23 3.27
CA GLY A 31 -29.45 -1.25 2.03
C GLY A 31 -29.53 -2.68 1.50
N ALA A 32 -29.97 -2.81 0.26
CA ALA A 32 -30.02 -4.12 -0.41
C ALA A 32 -28.62 -4.72 -0.26
N GLY A 33 -28.50 -5.76 0.54
CA GLY A 33 -27.25 -6.47 0.74
C GLY A 33 -26.77 -6.91 -0.63
N ALA A 34 -25.58 -6.47 -1.02
CA ALA A 34 -24.93 -6.93 -2.22
C ALA A 34 -24.77 -8.45 -2.09
N VAL A 35 -25.61 -9.21 -2.79
CA VAL A 35 -25.46 -10.64 -2.88
C VAL A 35 -24.30 -10.89 -3.84
N VAL A 36 -23.16 -11.30 -3.30
CA VAL A 36 -22.10 -11.89 -4.13
C VAL A 36 -22.71 -13.12 -4.77
N SER A 37 -23.03 -13.05 -6.06
CA SER A 37 -23.56 -14.18 -6.81
C SER A 37 -22.51 -15.29 -6.78
N GLY A 38 -22.92 -16.50 -6.36
CA GLY A 38 -22.00 -17.59 -6.06
C GLY A 38 -21.00 -17.87 -7.16
N ASP A 39 -19.78 -18.18 -6.74
CA ASP A 39 -18.58 -18.51 -7.53
C ASP A 39 -18.40 -17.66 -8.81
N THR A 40 -18.18 -16.37 -8.62
CA THR A 40 -17.92 -15.43 -9.72
C THR A 40 -16.54 -15.63 -10.36
N GLY A 41 -15.73 -16.54 -9.81
CA GLY A 41 -14.34 -16.69 -10.25
C GLY A 41 -13.43 -15.54 -9.85
N VAL A 42 -13.95 -14.48 -9.25
CA VAL A 42 -13.15 -13.32 -8.81
C VAL A 42 -12.56 -13.59 -7.44
N GLU A 43 -11.26 -13.64 -7.38
CA GLU A 43 -10.50 -13.84 -6.15
C GLU A 43 -10.30 -12.51 -5.39
N GLY A 44 -9.74 -12.57 -4.19
CA GLY A 44 -9.32 -11.39 -3.44
C GLY A 44 -10.32 -10.87 -2.41
N LEU A 45 -11.48 -11.56 -2.18
CA LEU A 45 -12.47 -11.13 -1.20
C LEU A 45 -11.85 -10.98 0.19
N ASP A 46 -11.18 -12.01 0.72
CA ASP A 46 -10.60 -11.97 2.06
C ASP A 46 -9.45 -10.97 2.16
N ALA A 47 -8.62 -10.89 1.11
CA ALA A 47 -7.54 -9.92 1.03
C ALA A 47 -8.05 -8.46 1.04
N THR A 48 -9.12 -8.18 0.28
CA THR A 48 -9.75 -6.86 0.25
C THR A 48 -10.43 -6.52 1.58
N LEU A 49 -11.14 -7.48 2.18
CA LEU A 49 -11.74 -7.31 3.51
C LEU A 49 -10.67 -7.07 4.58
N TRP A 50 -9.53 -7.77 4.50
CA TRP A 50 -8.42 -7.55 5.42
C TRP A 50 -7.87 -6.13 5.32
N MET A 51 -7.66 -5.60 4.11
CA MET A 51 -7.24 -4.21 3.94
C MET A 51 -8.28 -3.21 4.48
N GLN A 52 -9.58 -3.47 4.29
CA GLN A 52 -10.63 -2.51 4.66
C GLN A 52 -11.03 -2.56 6.14
N HIS A 53 -10.86 -3.71 6.80
CA HIS A 53 -11.47 -3.95 8.12
C HIS A 53 -10.52 -4.48 9.19
N ALA A 54 -9.36 -5.05 8.82
CA ALA A 54 -8.42 -5.55 9.82
C ALA A 54 -7.67 -4.40 10.49
N ALA A 55 -7.70 -4.35 11.82
CA ALA A 55 -6.90 -3.41 12.59
C ALA A 55 -5.39 -3.61 12.34
N GLU A 56 -5.00 -4.84 12.03
CA GLU A 56 -3.63 -5.25 11.72
C GLU A 56 -3.10 -4.57 10.45
N TYR A 57 -3.95 -4.37 9.42
CA TYR A 57 -3.56 -3.62 8.23
C TYR A 57 -3.18 -2.17 8.59
N GLY A 58 -4.09 -1.46 9.24
CA GLY A 58 -3.84 -0.09 9.66
C GLY A 58 -2.62 0.04 10.57
N ALA A 59 -2.50 -0.88 11.55
CA ALA A 59 -1.36 -0.89 12.46
C ALA A 59 -0.03 -1.17 11.76
N SER A 60 0.01 -2.10 10.78
CA SER A 60 1.22 -2.41 10.01
C SER A 60 1.62 -1.26 9.09
N ALA A 61 0.66 -0.61 8.42
CA ALA A 61 0.92 0.56 7.60
C ALA A 61 1.48 1.74 8.43
N GLU A 62 0.84 2.06 9.56
CA GLU A 62 1.35 3.10 10.46
C GLU A 62 2.73 2.75 11.04
N GLN A 63 2.98 1.48 11.36
CA GLN A 63 4.30 1.03 11.81
C GLN A 63 5.35 1.24 10.72
N ALA A 64 5.06 0.89 9.46
CA ALA A 64 5.96 1.11 8.33
C ALA A 64 6.31 2.61 8.19
N TYR A 65 5.32 3.49 8.24
CA TYR A 65 5.57 4.94 8.13
C TYR A 65 6.27 5.54 9.35
N ARG A 66 6.09 4.96 10.55
CA ARG A 66 6.85 5.35 11.75
C ARG A 66 8.32 4.98 11.60
N ILE A 67 8.60 3.77 11.13
CA ILE A 67 9.98 3.34 10.78
C ILE A 67 10.55 4.27 9.71
N ALA A 68 9.78 4.60 8.66
CA ALA A 68 10.22 5.56 7.63
C ALA A 68 10.61 6.92 8.23
N SER A 69 9.83 7.43 9.18
CA SER A 69 10.11 8.70 9.87
C SER A 69 11.41 8.67 10.68
N ASP A 70 11.63 7.59 11.43
CA ASP A 70 12.85 7.39 12.23
C ASP A 70 14.09 7.26 11.32
N MET A 71 13.96 6.51 10.24
CA MET A 71 15.05 6.31 9.27
C MET A 71 15.34 7.56 8.45
N LEU A 72 14.33 8.38 8.15
CA LEU A 72 14.51 9.65 7.47
C LEU A 72 15.41 10.60 8.31
N ALA A 73 15.17 10.67 9.62
CA ALA A 73 16.00 11.46 10.52
C ALA A 73 17.46 10.97 10.50
N ALA A 74 17.68 9.67 10.62
CA ALA A 74 19.03 9.08 10.54
C ALA A 74 19.69 9.32 9.17
N ALA A 75 18.94 9.23 8.07
CA ALA A 75 19.44 9.44 6.72
C ALA A 75 19.82 10.91 6.44
N LEU A 76 19.16 11.86 7.08
CA LEU A 76 19.50 13.28 6.97
C LEU A 76 20.84 13.60 7.65
N GLU A 77 21.17 12.93 8.75
CA GLU A 77 22.42 13.09 9.49
C GLU A 77 23.64 12.46 8.78
N ASP A 78 23.42 11.43 7.96
CA ASP A 78 24.48 10.71 7.24
C ASP A 78 24.53 11.16 5.76
N SER A 79 25.46 12.03 5.42
CA SER A 79 25.63 12.53 4.05
C SER A 79 25.97 11.45 3.02
N SER A 80 26.48 10.29 3.45
CA SER A 80 26.78 9.14 2.59
C SER A 80 25.57 8.24 2.34
N TRP A 81 24.46 8.47 3.07
CA TRP A 81 23.26 7.65 2.97
C TRP A 81 22.57 7.79 1.62
N THR A 82 22.36 6.66 0.93
CA THR A 82 21.55 6.55 -0.27
C THR A 82 20.73 5.27 -0.25
N ALA A 83 19.48 5.31 -0.75
CA ALA A 83 18.55 4.17 -0.80
C ALA A 83 18.36 3.60 -2.21
N ALA A 84 18.52 4.42 -3.25
CA ALA A 84 18.30 3.98 -4.62
C ALA A 84 19.49 3.17 -5.16
N PRO A 85 19.28 1.95 -5.68
CA PRO A 85 20.34 1.16 -6.32
C PRO A 85 20.97 1.89 -7.52
N GLU A 86 20.24 2.80 -8.13
CA GLU A 86 20.66 3.60 -9.29
C GLU A 86 21.56 4.78 -8.91
N GLN A 87 21.74 5.10 -7.65
CA GLN A 87 22.64 6.16 -7.20
C GLN A 87 24.10 5.74 -7.40
N ARG A 88 24.72 6.25 -8.43
CA ARG A 88 26.07 5.79 -8.89
C ARG A 88 27.23 6.71 -8.52
N SER A 89 26.95 7.95 -8.16
CA SER A 89 27.95 8.96 -7.82
C SER A 89 27.88 9.33 -6.35
N ASP A 90 28.90 10.03 -5.85
CA ASP A 90 28.81 10.70 -4.57
C ASP A 90 27.63 11.69 -4.60
N ALA A 91 26.62 11.38 -3.81
CA ALA A 91 25.38 12.13 -3.73
C ALA A 91 25.35 13.09 -2.52
N SER A 92 26.44 13.19 -1.76
CA SER A 92 26.50 13.96 -0.51
C SER A 92 26.14 15.43 -0.67
N ALA A 93 26.44 16.02 -1.84
CA ALA A 93 26.14 17.40 -2.17
C ALA A 93 24.77 17.62 -2.84
N LEU A 94 24.04 16.54 -3.18
CA LEU A 94 22.74 16.63 -3.81
C LEU A 94 21.65 16.93 -2.76
N PRO A 95 20.60 17.69 -3.14
CA PRO A 95 19.46 17.90 -2.26
C PRO A 95 18.77 16.57 -1.92
N PRO A 96 18.23 16.41 -0.70
CA PRO A 96 17.62 15.18 -0.27
C PRO A 96 16.24 14.95 -0.92
N ALA A 97 15.91 13.69 -1.23
CA ALA A 97 14.60 13.28 -1.69
C ALA A 97 14.21 11.91 -1.13
N ILE A 98 12.91 11.63 -1.15
CA ILE A 98 12.34 10.29 -0.97
C ILE A 98 11.52 9.92 -2.21
N ILE A 99 11.42 8.63 -2.47
CA ILE A 99 10.56 8.09 -3.53
C ILE A 99 9.47 7.24 -2.86
N LEU A 100 8.22 7.57 -3.14
CA LEU A 100 7.03 6.84 -2.72
C LEU A 100 6.36 6.26 -3.96
N ASP A 101 5.93 5.00 -3.91
CA ASP A 101 4.91 4.52 -4.84
C ASP A 101 3.56 5.16 -4.51
N VAL A 102 2.57 4.99 -5.39
CA VAL A 102 1.24 5.60 -5.22
C VAL A 102 0.20 4.58 -4.76
N ASP A 103 0.00 3.51 -5.53
CA ASP A 103 -1.10 2.57 -5.33
C ASP A 103 -0.77 1.61 -4.19
N GLU A 104 -1.66 1.48 -3.19
CA GLU A 104 -1.46 0.71 -1.95
C GLU A 104 -0.25 1.13 -1.10
N THR A 105 0.37 2.23 -1.52
CA THR A 105 1.46 2.87 -0.77
C THR A 105 0.99 4.21 -0.18
N VAL A 106 0.66 5.21 -0.97
CA VAL A 106 0.13 6.49 -0.45
C VAL A 106 -1.37 6.62 -0.62
N LEU A 107 -1.97 5.92 -1.58
CA LEU A 107 -3.40 5.89 -1.86
C LEU A 107 -3.95 4.45 -1.80
N ASP A 108 -5.07 4.28 -1.09
CA ASP A 108 -5.78 3.01 -0.91
C ASP A 108 -6.81 2.81 -2.03
N ASN A 109 -6.61 1.81 -2.87
CA ASN A 109 -7.52 1.42 -3.93
C ASN A 109 -8.35 0.17 -3.57
N SER A 110 -8.40 -0.25 -2.33
CA SER A 110 -9.25 -1.35 -1.89
C SER A 110 -10.73 -1.16 -2.26
N PRO A 111 -11.31 0.08 -2.33
CA PRO A 111 -12.66 0.27 -2.84
C PRO A 111 -12.82 -0.09 -4.32
N PHE A 112 -11.78 0.05 -5.14
CA PHE A 112 -11.79 -0.43 -6.52
C PHE A 112 -11.79 -1.96 -6.57
N GLN A 113 -10.96 -2.62 -5.77
CA GLN A 113 -10.96 -4.08 -5.66
C GLN A 113 -12.32 -4.62 -5.21
N ALA A 114 -12.94 -3.97 -4.21
CA ALA A 114 -14.28 -4.33 -3.75
C ALA A 114 -15.34 -4.23 -4.87
N ARG A 115 -15.28 -3.20 -5.73
CA ARG A 115 -16.17 -3.10 -6.90
C ARG A 115 -15.98 -4.25 -7.87
N LEU A 116 -14.72 -4.62 -8.19
CA LEU A 116 -14.45 -5.76 -9.09
C LEU A 116 -15.06 -7.04 -8.54
N ILE A 117 -14.92 -7.30 -7.23
CA ILE A 117 -15.45 -8.49 -6.57
C ILE A 117 -16.99 -8.50 -6.60
N ILE A 118 -17.64 -7.40 -6.22
CA ILE A 118 -19.10 -7.31 -6.17
C ILE A 118 -19.72 -7.43 -7.57
N GLU A 119 -19.08 -6.83 -8.58
CA GLU A 119 -19.54 -6.84 -9.97
C GLU A 119 -19.16 -8.13 -10.72
N GLY A 120 -18.36 -9.02 -10.11
CA GLY A 120 -17.85 -10.23 -10.76
C GLY A 120 -16.97 -9.90 -11.98
N ARG A 121 -16.17 -8.87 -11.91
CA ARG A 121 -15.35 -8.35 -13.02
C ARG A 121 -13.85 -8.49 -12.70
N GLU A 122 -13.08 -8.84 -13.72
CA GLU A 122 -11.63 -8.78 -13.64
C GLU A 122 -11.12 -7.36 -13.88
N PHE A 123 -9.87 -7.14 -13.47
CA PHE A 123 -9.15 -5.91 -13.80
C PHE A 123 -9.19 -5.61 -15.30
N ASN A 124 -9.52 -4.38 -15.63
CA ASN A 124 -9.49 -3.84 -16.98
C ASN A 124 -8.93 -2.42 -16.95
N PRO A 125 -7.99 -2.05 -17.85
CA PRO A 125 -7.38 -0.73 -17.88
C PRO A 125 -8.39 0.42 -18.02
N GLN A 126 -9.51 0.22 -18.73
CA GLN A 126 -10.52 1.25 -18.89
C GLN A 126 -11.24 1.55 -17.57
N ILE A 127 -11.75 0.51 -16.89
CA ILE A 127 -12.43 0.69 -15.59
C ILE A 127 -11.49 1.16 -14.49
N TRP A 128 -10.20 0.81 -14.59
CA TRP A 128 -9.17 1.39 -13.75
C TRP A 128 -9.03 2.89 -13.99
N GLY A 129 -8.95 3.33 -15.25
CA GLY A 129 -8.92 4.75 -15.59
C GLY A 129 -10.14 5.52 -15.06
N GLU A 130 -11.34 4.94 -15.16
CA GLU A 130 -12.58 5.51 -14.61
C GLU A 130 -12.55 5.66 -13.08
N TRP A 131 -11.89 4.73 -12.38
CA TRP A 131 -11.65 4.84 -10.94
C TRP A 131 -10.66 5.98 -10.61
N ILE A 132 -9.53 6.01 -11.31
CA ILE A 132 -8.50 7.05 -11.10
C ILE A 132 -9.08 8.45 -11.37
N ASP A 133 -9.93 8.59 -12.39
CA ASP A 133 -10.55 9.86 -12.73
C ASP A 133 -11.49 10.40 -11.64
N GLN A 134 -12.04 9.56 -10.78
CA GLN A 134 -12.82 9.98 -9.62
C GLN A 134 -11.96 10.71 -8.57
N ALA A 135 -10.65 10.49 -8.57
CA ALA A 135 -9.71 11.04 -7.60
C ALA A 135 -10.21 10.87 -6.15
N ALA A 136 -10.70 9.65 -5.82
CA ALA A 136 -11.45 9.36 -4.60
C ALA A 136 -10.73 8.40 -3.65
N ALA A 137 -9.55 7.88 -4.03
CA ALA A 137 -8.77 7.01 -3.18
C ALA A 137 -8.34 7.75 -1.90
N ALA A 138 -8.54 7.11 -0.75
CA ALA A 138 -8.15 7.65 0.55
C ALA A 138 -6.64 7.47 0.78
N PRO A 139 -6.01 8.26 1.66
CA PRO A 139 -4.64 8.00 2.07
C PRO A 139 -4.51 6.67 2.82
N VAL A 140 -3.46 5.92 2.52
CA VAL A 140 -3.02 4.79 3.36
C VAL A 140 -2.64 5.31 4.75
N PRO A 141 -3.01 4.60 5.85
CA PRO A 141 -2.68 5.04 7.21
C PRO A 141 -1.20 5.37 7.40
N GLY A 142 -0.91 6.56 7.91
CA GLY A 142 0.45 7.05 8.13
C GLY A 142 1.09 7.77 6.94
N ALA A 143 0.69 7.50 5.69
CA ALA A 143 1.32 8.01 4.48
C ALA A 143 1.36 9.55 4.40
N LEU A 144 0.23 10.20 4.63
CA LEU A 144 0.13 11.65 4.55
C LEU A 144 0.98 12.35 5.60
N ALA A 145 0.95 11.84 6.85
CA ALA A 145 1.73 12.40 7.94
C ALA A 145 3.24 12.30 7.64
N PHE A 146 3.70 11.17 7.15
CA PHE A 146 5.09 10.95 6.76
C PHE A 146 5.52 11.86 5.61
N ALA A 147 4.73 11.94 4.52
CA ALA A 147 5.05 12.79 3.38
C ALA A 147 5.17 14.27 3.78
N ARG A 148 4.23 14.77 4.61
CA ARG A 148 4.28 16.14 5.13
C ARG A 148 5.48 16.39 6.05
N GLN A 149 5.82 15.41 6.89
CA GLN A 149 7.02 15.48 7.74
C GLN A 149 8.29 15.59 6.89
N ALA A 150 8.43 14.76 5.84
CA ALA A 150 9.56 14.82 4.93
C ALA A 150 9.68 16.19 4.25
N ALA A 151 8.59 16.70 3.69
CA ALA A 151 8.57 18.02 3.05
C ALA A 151 8.89 19.16 4.02
N ALA A 152 8.39 19.10 5.26
CA ALA A 152 8.69 20.08 6.30
C ALA A 152 10.17 20.11 6.71
N GLN A 153 10.88 18.99 6.51
CA GLN A 153 12.34 18.88 6.73
C GLN A 153 13.17 19.25 5.49
N GLY A 154 12.54 19.78 4.44
CA GLY A 154 13.21 20.16 3.20
C GLY A 154 13.56 18.98 2.28
N VAL A 155 12.94 17.83 2.47
CA VAL A 155 13.12 16.64 1.64
C VAL A 155 12.10 16.65 0.51
N MET A 156 12.56 16.54 -0.74
CA MET A 156 11.68 16.44 -1.91
C MET A 156 10.95 15.11 -1.90
N VAL A 157 9.64 15.14 -2.14
CA VAL A 157 8.81 13.93 -2.19
C VAL A 157 8.44 13.63 -3.64
N PHE A 158 8.95 12.53 -4.17
CA PHE A 158 8.59 12.01 -5.50
C PHE A 158 7.59 10.87 -5.38
N TYR A 159 6.62 10.86 -6.28
CA TYR A 159 5.60 9.80 -6.44
C TYR A 159 5.88 9.06 -7.73
N VAL A 160 6.42 7.83 -7.65
CA VAL A 160 6.81 7.01 -8.80
C VAL A 160 5.81 5.88 -8.98
N THR A 161 4.94 5.99 -9.97
CA THR A 161 3.79 5.08 -10.14
C THR A 161 3.74 4.42 -11.52
N ASN A 162 3.15 3.22 -11.57
CA ASN A 162 2.81 2.54 -12.83
C ASN A 162 1.44 2.92 -13.41
N ARG A 163 0.79 3.95 -12.87
CA ARG A 163 -0.30 4.63 -13.56
C ARG A 163 0.22 5.19 -14.88
N ASP A 164 -0.57 5.11 -15.95
CA ASP A 164 -0.18 5.64 -17.26
C ASP A 164 -0.14 7.17 -17.28
N ALA A 165 0.67 7.74 -18.15
CA ALA A 165 0.86 9.19 -18.29
C ALA A 165 -0.45 9.97 -18.47
N ASN A 166 -1.44 9.42 -19.15
CA ASN A 166 -2.77 10.04 -19.28
C ASN A 166 -3.57 10.11 -17.97
N MET A 167 -3.14 9.39 -16.92
CA MET A 167 -3.77 9.40 -15.58
C MET A 167 -3.07 10.36 -14.60
N GLU A 168 -1.98 11.02 -15.00
CA GLU A 168 -1.20 11.89 -14.11
C GLU A 168 -2.04 13.01 -13.52
N SER A 169 -2.82 13.72 -14.34
CA SER A 169 -3.67 14.83 -13.88
C SER A 169 -4.70 14.40 -12.84
N SER A 170 -5.27 13.21 -12.99
CA SER A 170 -6.23 12.64 -12.02
C SER A 170 -5.54 12.17 -10.74
N THR A 171 -4.34 11.62 -10.86
CA THR A 171 -3.48 11.27 -9.73
C THR A 171 -3.10 12.52 -8.94
N ARG A 172 -2.70 13.59 -9.62
CA ARG A 172 -2.39 14.90 -9.01
C ARG A 172 -3.59 15.45 -8.25
N ARG A 173 -4.78 15.46 -8.85
CA ARG A 173 -6.02 15.89 -8.16
C ARG A 173 -6.31 15.09 -6.90
N ASN A 174 -6.05 13.78 -6.90
CA ASN A 174 -6.25 12.94 -5.71
C ASN A 174 -5.26 13.28 -4.61
N LEU A 175 -3.98 13.45 -4.94
CA LEU A 175 -2.95 13.85 -3.99
C LEU A 175 -3.22 15.25 -3.42
N GLU A 176 -3.58 16.23 -4.28
CA GLU A 176 -3.95 17.59 -3.88
C GLU A 176 -5.15 17.62 -2.95
N ARG A 177 -6.19 16.81 -3.23
CA ARG A 177 -7.39 16.70 -2.40
C ARG A 177 -7.07 16.34 -0.94
N HIS A 178 -6.05 15.54 -0.73
CA HIS A 178 -5.59 15.13 0.59
C HIS A 178 -4.42 15.99 1.09
N GLU A 179 -4.01 16.99 0.31
CA GLU A 179 -2.90 17.89 0.65
C GLU A 179 -1.56 17.14 0.83
N PHE A 180 -1.30 16.13 0.00
CA PHE A 180 0.04 15.57 -0.12
C PHE A 180 1.00 16.62 -0.68
N PRO A 181 2.26 16.66 -0.22
CA PRO A 181 3.23 17.64 -0.70
C PRO A 181 3.50 17.45 -2.19
N LEU A 182 3.24 18.49 -2.97
CA LEU A 182 3.60 18.60 -4.38
C LEU A 182 4.45 19.85 -4.57
N ALA A 183 5.66 19.68 -5.07
CA ALA A 183 6.59 20.81 -5.22
C ALA A 183 6.19 21.70 -6.39
N PRO A 184 5.98 23.01 -6.20
CA PRO A 184 5.69 23.90 -7.30
C PRO A 184 6.89 23.99 -8.28
N GLY A 185 6.63 23.79 -9.57
CA GLY A 185 7.63 23.94 -10.62
C GLY A 185 8.57 22.74 -10.81
N GLU A 186 8.39 21.66 -10.04
CA GLU A 186 9.07 20.38 -10.25
C GLU A 186 8.02 19.31 -10.58
N ASP A 187 8.33 18.47 -11.55
CA ASP A 187 7.52 17.29 -11.81
C ASP A 187 7.89 16.19 -10.83
N VAL A 188 7.01 15.96 -9.86
CA VAL A 188 7.20 14.99 -8.77
C VAL A 188 6.31 13.78 -8.90
N ILE A 189 5.42 13.70 -9.91
CA ILE A 189 4.56 12.53 -10.17
C ILE A 189 5.04 11.87 -11.45
N LEU A 190 5.87 10.84 -11.30
CA LEU A 190 6.54 10.20 -12.42
C LEU A 190 5.76 8.95 -12.84
N THR A 191 5.06 9.05 -13.96
CA THR A 191 4.14 8.03 -14.45
C THR A 191 4.78 7.08 -15.48
N ARG A 192 4.12 5.97 -15.75
CA ARG A 192 4.51 5.06 -16.81
C ARG A 192 4.22 5.66 -18.18
N GLY A 193 5.19 5.59 -19.10
CA GLY A 193 5.01 6.07 -20.48
C GLY A 193 5.07 7.58 -20.65
N GLU A 194 5.38 8.33 -19.62
CA GLU A 194 5.54 9.79 -19.68
C GLU A 194 6.77 10.21 -20.48
N HIS A 195 7.85 9.45 -20.34
CA HIS A 195 9.04 9.58 -21.18
C HIS A 195 9.37 8.26 -21.87
N GLU A 196 10.10 8.36 -23.00
CA GLU A 196 10.64 7.19 -23.68
C GLU A 196 11.49 6.35 -22.71
N GLY A 197 11.24 5.03 -22.66
CA GLY A 197 11.93 4.10 -21.77
C GLY A 197 11.35 4.03 -20.34
N TRP A 198 10.34 4.82 -19.98
CA TRP A 198 9.65 4.70 -18.69
C TRP A 198 8.53 3.64 -18.77
N GLY A 199 8.92 2.38 -18.70
CA GLY A 199 8.03 1.23 -18.69
C GLY A 199 7.50 0.88 -17.29
N SER A 200 7.05 -0.37 -17.13
CA SER A 200 6.59 -0.88 -15.82
C SER A 200 7.74 -1.10 -14.83
N ASP A 201 8.97 -1.27 -15.29
CA ASP A 201 10.16 -1.23 -14.45
C ASP A 201 10.37 0.22 -13.99
N LYS A 202 10.46 0.40 -12.69
CA LYS A 202 10.62 1.73 -12.09
C LYS A 202 12.08 2.22 -12.02
N SER A 203 13.06 1.41 -12.41
CA SER A 203 14.49 1.75 -12.31
C SER A 203 14.88 3.02 -13.07
N SER A 204 14.31 3.22 -14.27
CA SER A 204 14.57 4.42 -15.07
C SER A 204 14.06 5.70 -14.38
N ARG A 205 12.92 5.64 -13.71
CA ARG A 205 12.36 6.76 -12.93
C ARG A 205 13.12 6.99 -11.63
N ARG A 206 13.54 5.91 -10.93
CA ARG A 206 14.44 6.04 -9.77
C ARG A 206 15.80 6.64 -10.19
N ALA A 207 16.35 6.20 -11.33
CA ALA A 207 17.59 6.77 -11.87
C ALA A 207 17.45 8.26 -12.22
N TYR A 208 16.29 8.67 -12.76
CA TYR A 208 15.99 10.07 -13.04
C TYR A 208 16.00 10.94 -11.78
N VAL A 209 15.43 10.47 -10.69
CA VAL A 209 15.49 11.14 -9.40
C VAL A 209 16.92 11.11 -8.83
N ALA A 210 17.57 9.95 -8.82
CA ALA A 210 18.91 9.73 -8.26
C ALA A 210 20.00 10.53 -8.97
N ALA A 211 19.81 10.92 -10.23
CA ALA A 211 20.72 11.79 -10.95
C ALA A 211 20.74 13.25 -10.43
N ARG A 212 19.70 13.69 -9.73
CA ARG A 212 19.50 15.08 -9.30
C ARG A 212 19.35 15.24 -7.80
N TYR A 213 18.99 14.18 -7.11
CA TYR A 213 18.71 14.16 -5.68
C TYR A 213 19.43 13.01 -4.99
N ARG A 214 19.77 13.20 -3.73
CA ARG A 214 20.20 12.13 -2.84
C ARG A 214 18.96 11.42 -2.32
N VAL A 215 18.68 10.22 -2.81
CA VAL A 215 17.51 9.45 -2.45
C VAL A 215 17.70 8.81 -1.09
N LEU A 216 16.94 9.23 -0.09
CA LEU A 216 17.08 8.80 1.30
C LEU A 216 16.30 7.54 1.62
N LEU A 217 15.07 7.41 1.10
CA LEU A 217 14.20 6.26 1.31
C LEU A 217 13.46 5.91 0.02
N LEU A 218 13.19 4.62 -0.15
CA LEU A 218 12.20 4.08 -1.08
C LEU A 218 11.07 3.48 -0.25
N VAL A 219 9.82 3.79 -0.62
CA VAL A 219 8.63 3.27 0.05
C VAL A 219 7.67 2.73 -1.01
N GLY A 220 7.20 1.50 -0.85
CA GLY A 220 6.33 0.83 -1.82
C GLY A 220 5.70 -0.44 -1.25
N ASP A 221 4.81 -1.06 -2.01
CA ASP A 221 4.13 -2.32 -1.68
C ASP A 221 4.60 -3.51 -2.53
N ASP A 222 5.31 -3.25 -3.63
CA ASP A 222 5.84 -4.26 -4.54
C ASP A 222 7.37 -4.23 -4.61
N LEU A 223 8.00 -5.38 -4.73
CA LEU A 223 9.47 -5.48 -4.82
C LEU A 223 10.07 -4.64 -5.96
N ASN A 224 9.29 -4.41 -7.03
CA ASN A 224 9.69 -3.57 -8.17
C ASN A 224 9.79 -2.06 -7.82
N ASP A 225 9.29 -1.64 -6.66
CA ASP A 225 9.45 -0.27 -6.17
C ASP A 225 10.89 0.00 -5.72
N PHE A 226 11.60 -1.05 -5.33
CA PHE A 226 12.92 -0.98 -4.72
C PHE A 226 14.05 -1.38 -5.66
N VAL A 227 13.82 -2.41 -6.48
CA VAL A 227 14.83 -3.00 -7.36
C VAL A 227 14.17 -3.59 -8.60
N THR A 228 14.91 -3.72 -9.69
CA THR A 228 14.40 -4.37 -10.91
C THR A 228 14.14 -5.85 -10.68
N VAL A 229 12.89 -6.29 -10.88
CA VAL A 229 12.44 -7.68 -10.73
C VAL A 229 11.55 -8.12 -11.89
N THR A 230 11.83 -7.64 -13.08
CA THR A 230 11.00 -7.86 -14.26
C THR A 230 10.83 -9.35 -14.55
N ARG A 231 9.61 -9.86 -14.39
CA ARG A 231 9.21 -11.26 -14.67
C ARG A 231 9.99 -12.33 -13.87
N SER A 232 10.54 -11.98 -12.72
CA SER A 232 11.20 -12.93 -11.83
C SER A 232 10.19 -13.91 -11.23
N SER A 233 10.60 -15.20 -11.11
CA SER A 233 9.81 -16.23 -10.42
C SER A 233 9.65 -15.91 -8.93
N ALA A 234 8.79 -16.65 -8.23
CA ALA A 234 8.61 -16.47 -6.79
C ALA A 234 9.93 -16.72 -6.02
N GLU A 235 10.68 -17.75 -6.40
CA GLU A 235 11.98 -18.10 -5.81
C GLU A 235 13.05 -17.04 -6.07
N GLU A 236 13.11 -16.51 -7.32
CA GLU A 236 14.03 -15.41 -7.66
C GLU A 236 13.70 -14.14 -6.87
N ARG A 237 12.42 -13.85 -6.67
CA ARG A 237 11.98 -12.70 -5.87
C ARG A 237 12.36 -12.85 -4.41
N ASP A 238 12.20 -14.04 -3.84
CA ASP A 238 12.62 -14.36 -2.47
C ASP A 238 14.14 -14.22 -2.30
N GLN A 239 14.92 -14.73 -3.28
CA GLN A 239 16.37 -14.55 -3.28
C GLN A 239 16.77 -13.06 -3.34
N ILE A 240 16.14 -12.27 -4.21
CA ILE A 240 16.42 -10.83 -4.31
C ILE A 240 16.07 -10.12 -3.00
N ALA A 241 14.95 -10.48 -2.36
CA ALA A 241 14.58 -9.91 -1.07
C ALA A 241 15.59 -10.25 0.02
N THR A 242 16.11 -11.49 0.00
CA THR A 242 17.15 -11.97 0.92
C THR A 242 18.49 -11.26 0.69
N ASP A 243 18.92 -11.10 -0.56
CA ASP A 243 20.17 -10.40 -0.92
C ASP A 243 20.17 -8.94 -0.46
N HIS A 244 18.98 -8.35 -0.32
CA HIS A 244 18.80 -6.97 0.14
C HIS A 244 18.31 -6.86 1.59
N ALA A 245 18.48 -7.93 2.41
CA ALA A 245 17.97 -7.98 3.79
C ALA A 245 18.38 -6.77 4.65
N ALA A 246 19.59 -6.22 4.43
CA ALA A 246 20.10 -5.05 5.16
C ALA A 246 19.38 -3.73 4.81
N PHE A 247 18.57 -3.69 3.76
CA PHE A 247 17.84 -2.49 3.33
C PHE A 247 16.43 -2.40 3.94
N TRP A 248 15.79 -3.55 4.19
CA TRP A 248 14.42 -3.61 4.72
C TRP A 248 14.31 -2.98 6.10
N GLY A 249 13.30 -2.13 6.26
CA GLY A 249 13.08 -1.37 7.50
C GLY A 249 14.14 -0.29 7.79
N ARG A 250 15.04 -0.04 6.84
CA ARG A 250 16.09 0.97 6.99
C ARG A 250 16.11 1.97 5.82
N LYS A 251 16.38 1.48 4.62
CA LYS A 251 16.42 2.27 3.38
C LYS A 251 15.18 2.04 2.52
N TRP A 252 14.63 0.85 2.63
CA TRP A 252 13.46 0.37 1.92
C TRP A 252 12.36 0.04 2.92
N ILE A 253 11.20 0.66 2.73
CA ILE A 253 10.03 0.51 3.61
C ILE A 253 8.93 -0.14 2.80
N ILE A 254 8.59 -1.37 3.14
CA ILE A 254 7.55 -2.16 2.45
C ILE A 254 6.20 -2.01 3.16
N LEU A 255 5.13 -1.80 2.39
CA LEU A 255 3.75 -1.82 2.83
C LEU A 255 3.10 -3.17 2.45
N PRO A 256 2.14 -3.68 3.23
CA PRO A 256 1.45 -4.92 2.88
C PRO A 256 0.41 -4.68 1.79
N ASN A 257 0.46 -5.46 0.71
CA ASN A 257 -0.59 -5.57 -0.30
C ASN A 257 -0.90 -7.05 -0.59
N PRO A 258 -1.98 -7.61 -0.02
CA PRO A 258 -2.39 -8.99 -0.28
C PRO A 258 -3.34 -9.13 -1.48
N THR A 259 -3.74 -8.04 -2.14
CA THR A 259 -4.81 -8.06 -3.14
C THR A 259 -4.32 -8.32 -4.56
N TYR A 260 -3.18 -7.76 -4.93
CA TYR A 260 -2.55 -7.93 -6.25
C TYR A 260 -1.07 -7.52 -6.19
N GLY A 261 -0.33 -7.82 -7.23
CA GLY A 261 1.06 -7.39 -7.34
C GLY A 261 1.87 -8.27 -8.28
N SER A 262 3.15 -7.96 -8.40
CA SER A 262 4.07 -8.80 -9.14
C SER A 262 4.33 -10.14 -8.43
N TRP A 263 4.14 -10.22 -7.11
CA TRP A 263 4.20 -11.44 -6.33
C TRP A 263 3.17 -12.48 -6.80
N GLU A 264 1.93 -12.05 -7.02
CA GLU A 264 0.86 -12.91 -7.51
C GLU A 264 1.12 -13.36 -8.95
N ARG A 265 1.54 -12.43 -9.80
CA ARG A 265 1.82 -12.72 -11.22
C ARG A 265 2.99 -13.68 -11.41
N ALA A 266 3.95 -13.70 -10.49
CA ALA A 266 5.05 -14.65 -10.47
C ALA A 266 4.55 -16.10 -10.36
N LEU A 267 3.48 -16.36 -9.60
CA LEU A 267 2.92 -17.70 -9.40
C LEU A 267 2.38 -18.36 -10.68
N TYR A 268 2.07 -17.55 -11.69
CA TYR A 268 1.63 -18.05 -13.01
C TYR A 268 2.51 -17.52 -14.16
N GLY A 269 3.76 -17.19 -13.86
CA GLY A 269 4.80 -16.87 -14.85
C GLY A 269 4.53 -15.58 -15.65
N PHE A 270 3.74 -14.64 -15.10
CA PHE A 270 3.36 -13.38 -15.78
C PHE A 270 2.60 -13.60 -17.11
N ASP A 271 1.99 -14.76 -17.29
CA ASP A 271 1.23 -15.07 -18.50
C ASP A 271 -0.17 -14.45 -18.43
N SER A 272 -0.35 -13.34 -19.14
CA SER A 272 -1.62 -12.62 -19.22
C SER A 272 -2.66 -13.29 -20.13
N SER A 273 -2.28 -14.31 -20.90
CA SER A 273 -3.19 -15.03 -21.80
C SER A 273 -4.00 -16.13 -21.11
N LEU A 274 -3.63 -16.49 -19.87
CA LEU A 274 -4.31 -17.53 -19.10
C LEU A 274 -5.72 -17.12 -18.70
N SER A 275 -6.65 -18.10 -18.74
CA SER A 275 -7.99 -17.89 -18.17
C SER A 275 -7.95 -17.71 -16.64
N PRO A 276 -8.99 -17.12 -16.03
CA PRO A 276 -9.10 -17.01 -14.59
C PRO A 276 -8.96 -18.37 -13.87
N GLU A 277 -9.57 -19.41 -14.39
CA GLU A 277 -9.52 -20.76 -13.84
C GLU A 277 -8.09 -21.32 -13.88
N GLU A 278 -7.37 -21.07 -14.98
CA GLU A 278 -6.00 -21.53 -15.13
C GLU A 278 -5.05 -20.79 -14.18
N LYS A 279 -5.22 -19.48 -14.02
CA LYS A 279 -4.47 -18.69 -13.03
C LYS A 279 -4.72 -19.23 -11.61
N ARG A 280 -6.00 -19.48 -11.27
CA ARG A 280 -6.38 -20.04 -9.96
C ARG A 280 -5.75 -21.41 -9.73
N ARG A 281 -5.78 -22.29 -10.74
CA ARG A 281 -5.13 -23.60 -10.65
C ARG A 281 -3.65 -23.48 -10.36
N ARG A 282 -2.94 -22.63 -11.09
CA ARG A 282 -1.49 -22.40 -10.87
C ARG A 282 -1.19 -21.79 -9.51
N LYS A 283 -2.01 -20.88 -9.02
CA LYS A 283 -1.88 -20.36 -7.65
C LYS A 283 -2.05 -21.47 -6.62
N ALA A 284 -3.06 -22.35 -6.78
CA ALA A 284 -3.30 -23.47 -5.87
C ALA A 284 -2.13 -24.48 -5.86
N GLU A 285 -1.48 -24.70 -6.99
CA GLU A 285 -0.28 -25.57 -7.09
C GLU A 285 0.93 -25.03 -6.32
N ASN A 286 0.95 -23.73 -6.05
CA ASN A 286 2.00 -23.09 -5.24
C ASN A 286 1.71 -23.10 -3.73
N LEU A 287 0.56 -23.63 -3.29
CA LEU A 287 0.26 -23.74 -1.87
C LEU A 287 1.11 -24.84 -1.22
N ASN A 288 1.86 -24.48 -0.19
CA ASN A 288 2.55 -25.45 0.63
C ASN A 288 1.60 -26.02 1.69
N THR A 289 1.19 -27.28 1.52
CA THR A 289 0.27 -27.98 2.45
C THR A 289 0.99 -28.62 3.64
N GLY A 290 2.31 -28.47 3.73
CA GLY A 290 3.11 -29.16 4.75
C GLY A 290 3.24 -30.67 4.51
N ALA A 291 2.60 -31.22 3.46
CA ALA A 291 2.78 -32.60 3.02
C ALA A 291 4.01 -32.66 2.10
N GLY A 292 5.19 -32.55 2.65
CA GLY A 292 6.44 -32.55 1.89
C GLY A 292 7.28 -33.78 2.22
N SER A 293 7.63 -34.54 1.19
CA SER A 293 8.84 -35.36 1.07
C SER A 293 9.06 -36.60 1.95
N ASP A 294 8.03 -37.18 2.57
CA ASP A 294 8.22 -38.44 3.33
C ASP A 294 7.86 -39.72 2.54
N ASP A 295 7.64 -39.64 1.22
CA ASP A 295 7.28 -40.82 0.39
C ASP A 295 8.46 -41.43 -0.42
N GLU A 296 9.70 -41.11 -0.11
CA GLU A 296 10.89 -41.76 -0.71
C GLU A 296 11.60 -42.77 0.23
N GLY A 297 10.91 -43.29 1.25
CA GLY A 297 11.57 -44.15 2.25
C GLY A 297 10.96 -45.51 2.58
N LEU A 298 9.94 -46.01 1.85
CA LEU A 298 9.35 -47.33 2.14
C LEU A 298 8.98 -48.08 0.85
N ARG A 299 10.00 -48.50 0.09
CA ARG A 299 9.91 -49.62 -0.85
C ARG A 299 11.16 -50.47 -0.66
N ASP A 300 11.05 -51.40 0.28
CA ASP A 300 11.83 -52.66 0.32
C ASP A 300 10.91 -53.83 -0.01
#